data_dde578db8b7fd59f9355edacfa28bb86
#
_entry.id   dde578db8b7fd59f9355edacfa28bb86
#
_cell.length_a   1.000
_cell.length_b   1.000
_cell.length_c   1.000
_cell.angle_alpha   90.00
_cell.angle_beta   90.00
_cell.angle_gamma   90.00
#
_symmetry.space_group_name_H-M   'P 1'
#
loop_
_entity.id
_entity.type
_entity.pdbx_description
1 polymer ?
#
loop_
_entity_poly.entity_id
_entity_poly.type
_entity_poly.pdbx_seq_one_letter_code
_entity_poly.pdbx_strand_id
1 'polypeptide(L)'
;LTLTFASLLAGCASKPQVPPVSREEALIHVRLVDRIDYKPGTQAYGLSRCANGVCVIEILRDRYPFCLNHEIRHVFEGDWHAGRESIEGC
;
A
#
# COMPACT_ATOMS: atom_id res chain seq x y z
N LEU A 1 -28.96 -38.34 8.07
CA LEU A 1 -29.51 -37.35 7.40
C LEU A 1 -29.09 -36.00 7.73
N THR A 2 -28.42 -35.50 8.32
CA THR A 2 -28.16 -34.14 8.57
C THR A 2 -26.77 -33.79 8.48
N LEU A 3 -26.01 -34.55 7.91
CA LEU A 3 -24.68 -34.32 8.00
C LEU A 3 -24.07 -33.48 7.03
N THR A 4 -24.77 -33.03 6.14
CA THR A 4 -24.18 -32.35 5.05
C THR A 4 -23.62 -31.04 5.29
N PHE A 5 -23.75 -30.49 6.42
CA PHE A 5 -23.32 -29.14 6.60
C PHE A 5 -21.88 -28.95 6.68
N ALA A 6 -21.21 -29.85 7.18
CA ALA A 6 -19.82 -29.65 7.43
C ALA A 6 -19.05 -29.29 6.19
N SER A 7 -19.44 -29.81 5.09
CA SER A 7 -18.66 -29.58 3.93
C SER A 7 -18.68 -28.15 3.48
N LEU A 8 -19.68 -27.43 3.84
CA LEU A 8 -19.73 -26.07 3.40
C LEU A 8 -18.66 -25.23 3.98
N LEU A 9 -18.32 -25.51 5.20
CA LEU A 9 -17.37 -24.71 5.85
C LEU A 9 -16.02 -24.80 5.23
N ALA A 10 -15.70 -25.95 4.76
CA ALA A 10 -14.41 -26.13 4.19
C ALA A 10 -14.23 -25.27 2.96
N GLY A 11 -15.27 -25.12 2.19
CA GLY A 11 -15.17 -24.32 1.01
C GLY A 11 -14.87 -22.88 1.30
N CYS A 12 -15.35 -22.37 2.37
CA CYS A 12 -15.11 -20.98 2.67
C CYS A 12 -13.68 -20.72 3.06
N ALA A 13 -13.06 -21.69 3.65
CA ALA A 13 -11.73 -21.51 4.12
C ALA A 13 -10.70 -21.35 3.02
N SER A 14 -11.03 -21.79 1.84
CA SER A 14 -10.06 -21.70 0.77
C SER A 14 -10.23 -20.49 -0.13
N LYS A 15 -11.02 -19.52 0.29
CA LYS A 15 -11.24 -18.36 -0.51
C LYS A 15 -9.99 -17.54 -0.64
N PRO A 16 -9.65 -17.08 -1.82
CA PRO A 16 -8.45 -16.26 -1.99
C PRO A 16 -8.57 -14.95 -1.25
N GLN A 17 -7.45 -14.46 -0.82
CA GLN A 17 -7.40 -13.20 -0.11
C GLN A 17 -7.29 -12.07 -1.11
N VAL A 18 -8.14 -11.09 -0.97
CA VAL A 18 -8.09 -9.88 -1.77
C VAL A 18 -7.61 -8.77 -0.84
N PRO A 19 -6.57 -8.04 -1.21
CA PRO A 19 -6.10 -6.97 -0.36
C PRO A 19 -7.20 -5.96 -0.10
N PRO A 20 -7.34 -5.47 1.12
CA PRO A 20 -8.34 -4.48 1.41
C PRO A 20 -8.02 -3.17 0.70
N VAL A 21 -9.01 -2.62 0.03
CA VAL A 21 -8.87 -1.35 -0.66
C VAL A 21 -9.51 -0.30 0.22
N SER A 22 -8.74 0.67 0.65
CA SER A 22 -9.25 1.70 1.52
C SER A 22 -9.94 2.81 0.75
N ARG A 23 -9.70 2.91 -0.55
CA ARG A 23 -10.40 3.87 -1.39
C ARG A 23 -10.35 3.39 -2.82
N GLU A 24 -11.31 3.83 -3.64
CA GLU A 24 -11.37 3.44 -5.03
C GLU A 24 -11.04 4.58 -5.97
N GLU A 25 -10.81 5.76 -5.43
CA GLU A 25 -10.56 6.94 -6.25
C GLU A 25 -9.73 7.93 -5.45
N ALA A 26 -8.80 8.58 -6.09
CA ALA A 26 -7.99 9.59 -5.44
C ALA A 26 -7.40 10.54 -6.46
N LEU A 27 -7.22 11.78 -6.05
CA LEU A 27 -6.44 12.73 -6.83
C LEU A 27 -5.01 12.63 -6.29
N ILE A 28 -4.07 12.34 -7.16
CA ILE A 28 -2.70 12.08 -6.75
C ILE A 28 -1.77 13.11 -7.37
N HIS A 29 -1.01 13.78 -6.50
CA HIS A 29 0.08 14.65 -6.93
C HIS A 29 1.38 13.92 -6.71
N VAL A 30 2.20 13.81 -7.74
CA VAL A 30 3.53 13.20 -7.61
C VAL A 30 4.54 14.32 -7.59
N ARG A 31 5.42 14.29 -6.61
CA ARG A 31 6.42 15.33 -6.43
C ARG A 31 7.79 14.70 -6.34
N LEU A 32 8.72 15.17 -7.16
CA LEU A 32 10.10 14.68 -7.09
C LEU A 32 10.86 15.61 -6.14
N VAL A 33 11.50 15.02 -5.15
CA VAL A 33 12.16 15.76 -4.09
C VAL A 33 13.58 15.26 -3.90
N ASP A 34 14.41 16.08 -3.25
CA ASP A 34 15.80 15.73 -3.05
C ASP A 34 16.01 14.88 -1.79
N ARG A 35 15.09 14.97 -0.84
CA ARG A 35 15.16 14.13 0.35
C ARG A 35 13.75 13.96 0.92
N ILE A 36 13.55 12.87 1.63
CA ILE A 36 12.29 12.58 2.29
C ILE A 36 12.57 12.36 3.76
N ASP A 37 12.01 13.20 4.61
CA ASP A 37 12.14 13.06 6.05
C ASP A 37 10.96 12.24 6.55
N TYR A 38 11.22 10.97 6.84
CA TYR A 38 10.17 10.07 7.31
C TYR A 38 10.23 9.95 8.83
N LYS A 39 11.38 9.57 9.35
CA LYS A 39 11.61 9.55 10.78
C LYS A 39 13.10 9.69 11.01
N PRO A 40 13.51 10.15 12.19
CA PRO A 40 14.92 10.42 12.44
C PRO A 40 15.81 9.23 12.13
N GLY A 41 16.87 9.48 11.40
CA GLY A 41 17.85 8.46 11.06
C GLY A 41 17.42 7.47 10.00
N THR A 42 16.27 7.68 9.36
CA THR A 42 15.78 6.75 8.35
C THR A 42 15.57 7.47 7.04
N GLN A 43 16.21 6.97 6.00
CA GLN A 43 16.04 7.49 4.65
C GLN A 43 14.91 6.72 3.97
N ALA A 44 13.96 7.44 3.41
CA ALA A 44 12.92 6.84 2.59
C ALA A 44 13.15 7.21 1.14
N TYR A 45 12.77 6.34 0.23
CA TYR A 45 12.88 6.61 -1.20
C TYR A 45 11.56 7.05 -1.81
N GLY A 46 10.48 6.82 -1.10
CA GLY A 46 9.15 7.26 -1.49
C GLY A 46 8.27 7.37 -0.27
N LEU A 47 7.24 8.18 -0.37
CA LEU A 47 6.31 8.38 0.73
C LEU A 47 4.99 8.87 0.17
N SER A 48 3.89 8.36 0.69
CA SER A 48 2.57 8.82 0.30
C SER A 48 1.79 9.32 1.51
N ARG A 49 1.04 10.38 1.31
CA ARG A 49 0.16 10.94 2.35
C ARG A 49 -1.16 11.31 1.70
N CYS A 50 -2.24 10.99 2.34
CA CYS A 50 -3.57 11.28 1.82
C CYS A 50 -4.41 12.00 2.87
N ALA A 51 -5.21 12.95 2.41
CA ALA A 51 -6.19 13.62 3.25
C ALA A 51 -7.35 14.02 2.38
N ASN A 52 -8.56 13.68 2.78
CA ASN A 52 -9.79 14.08 2.08
C ASN A 52 -9.79 13.75 0.59
N GLY A 53 -9.29 12.58 0.25
CA GLY A 53 -9.30 12.13 -1.14
C GLY A 53 -8.19 12.68 -2.00
N VAL A 54 -7.33 13.52 -1.44
CA VAL A 54 -6.19 14.06 -2.16
C VAL A 54 -4.93 13.45 -1.57
N CYS A 55 -4.09 12.91 -2.42
CA CYS A 55 -2.87 12.26 -2.00
C CYS A 55 -1.65 12.93 -2.62
N VAL A 56 -0.57 12.96 -1.88
CA VAL A 56 0.71 13.42 -2.39
C VAL A 56 1.69 12.28 -2.27
N ILE A 57 2.33 11.95 -3.38
CA ILE A 57 3.40 10.97 -3.38
C ILE A 57 4.69 11.73 -3.61
N GLU A 58 5.65 11.55 -2.70
CA GLU A 58 6.98 12.11 -2.86
C GLU A 58 7.93 10.97 -3.24
N ILE A 59 8.72 11.18 -4.27
CA ILE A 59 9.72 10.21 -4.73
C ILE A 59 11.05 10.93 -4.81
N LEU A 60 12.11 10.29 -4.34
CA LEU A 60 13.43 10.86 -4.49
C LEU A 60 13.72 11.04 -5.98
N ARG A 61 14.13 12.24 -6.32
CA ARG A 61 14.36 12.62 -7.71
C ARG A 61 15.33 11.69 -8.42
N ASP A 62 16.40 11.33 -7.77
CA ASP A 62 17.42 10.49 -8.38
C ASP A 62 17.07 9.00 -8.36
N ARG A 63 15.92 8.64 -7.79
CA ARG A 63 15.45 7.27 -7.82
C ARG A 63 14.22 7.08 -8.69
N TYR A 64 13.63 8.16 -9.14
CA TYR A 64 12.41 8.09 -9.96
C TYR A 64 12.69 7.29 -11.24
N PRO A 65 11.78 6.38 -11.65
CA PRO A 65 10.46 6.14 -11.09
C PRO A 65 10.42 5.01 -10.04
N PHE A 66 11.55 4.62 -9.50
CA PHE A 66 11.59 3.58 -8.48
C PHE A 66 10.71 3.99 -7.31
N CYS A 67 9.97 3.08 -6.76
CA CYS A 67 9.02 3.27 -5.66
C CYS A 67 7.69 3.90 -6.06
N LEU A 68 7.53 4.37 -7.29
CA LEU A 68 6.27 5.03 -7.63
C LEU A 68 5.08 4.07 -7.52
N ASN A 69 5.19 2.89 -8.10
CA ASN A 69 4.09 1.93 -8.03
C ASN A 69 3.82 1.49 -6.60
N HIS A 70 4.86 1.39 -5.79
CA HIS A 70 4.73 1.03 -4.40
C HIS A 70 3.89 2.09 -3.66
N GLU A 71 4.18 3.36 -3.91
CA GLU A 71 3.45 4.42 -3.23
C GLU A 71 2.03 4.58 -3.76
N ILE A 72 1.81 4.34 -5.05
CA ILE A 72 0.46 4.34 -5.58
C ILE A 72 -0.37 3.25 -4.90
N ARG A 73 0.22 2.11 -4.64
CA ARG A 73 -0.49 1.05 -3.95
C ARG A 73 -0.89 1.47 -2.55
N HIS A 74 -0.04 2.22 -1.86
CA HIS A 74 -0.40 2.77 -0.55
C HIS A 74 -1.60 3.71 -0.63
N VAL A 75 -1.72 4.47 -1.72
CA VAL A 75 -2.86 5.37 -1.88
C VAL A 75 -4.17 4.60 -1.85
N PHE A 76 -4.22 3.43 -2.47
CA PHE A 76 -5.46 2.69 -2.57
C PHE A 76 -5.63 1.62 -1.51
N GLU A 77 -4.56 1.10 -0.97
CA GLU A 77 -4.62 -0.02 -0.04
C GLU A 77 -4.14 0.31 1.36
N GLY A 78 -3.71 1.53 1.60
CA GLY A 78 -3.20 1.91 2.91
C GLY A 78 -1.89 1.22 3.22
N ASP A 79 -1.73 0.73 4.44
CA ASP A 79 -0.48 0.10 4.85
C ASP A 79 -0.51 -1.38 4.51
N TRP A 80 -0.42 -1.68 3.23
CA TRP A 80 -0.63 -3.04 2.73
C TRP A 80 0.49 -4.01 3.12
N HIS A 81 1.66 -3.50 3.50
CA HIS A 81 2.73 -4.38 3.95
C HIS A 81 2.94 -4.27 5.46
N ALA A 82 1.87 -4.00 6.16
CA ALA A 82 1.94 -3.82 7.60
C ALA A 82 2.65 -4.99 8.28
N GLY A 83 3.46 -4.67 9.25
CA GLY A 83 4.14 -5.69 10.04
C GLY A 83 5.45 -6.15 9.48
N ARG A 84 5.89 -5.63 8.34
CA ARG A 84 7.21 -6.00 7.82
C ARG A 84 7.79 -4.84 7.01
N GLU A 85 9.09 -4.87 6.88
CA GLU A 85 9.77 -3.86 6.10
C GLU A 85 9.53 -4.09 4.61
N SER A 86 9.58 -3.02 3.85
CA SER A 86 9.48 -3.12 2.42
C SER A 86 10.79 -3.66 1.87
N ILE A 87 10.69 -4.68 1.04
CA ILE A 87 11.89 -5.27 0.48
C ILE A 87 12.47 -4.42 -0.64
N GLU A 88 11.71 -3.47 -1.15
CA GLU A 88 12.21 -2.58 -2.17
C GLU A 88 12.92 -1.35 -1.59
N GLY A 89 12.89 -1.18 -0.29
CA GLY A 89 13.44 0.02 0.31
C GLY A 89 12.52 1.21 0.22
N CYS A 90 11.32 1.00 -0.19
CA CYS A 90 10.32 2.05 -0.26
C CYS A 90 9.48 2.09 0.99
#